data_4da29e714b59eae144bed75ed70f42c2
#
_entry.id   4da29e714b59eae144bed75ed70f42c2
#
_cell.length_a   1.000
_cell.length_b   1.000
_cell.length_c   1.000
_cell.angle_alpha   90.00
_cell.angle_beta   90.00
_cell.angle_gamma   90.00
#
_symmetry.space_group_name_H-M   'P 1'
#
loop_
_entity.id
_entity.type
_entity.pdbx_description
1 polymer ?
#
loop_
_entity_poly.entity_id
_entity_poly.type
_entity_poly.pdbx_seq_one_letter_code
_entity_poly.pdbx_strand_id
1 'polypeptide(L)'
;MDVVEFVECSIGRWRSQRSGHSLALSHFEEVRSTIDIVSLPKTAPEIIELCKYSGVDMADAVSPFQMSWQGESDWDENEIIKGSCILVPIPNTNNLKKGKLLRSQGYAETIPAMGEYYITEDETFVLHTEYDSAAAEEKIWFHTP
;
A
#
# COMPACT_ATOMS: atom_id res chain seq x y z
N MET A 1 -14.07 11.96 1.89
CA MET A 1 -12.65 11.73 1.52
C MET A 1 -12.59 10.95 0.21
N ASP A 2 -11.81 11.40 -0.74
CA ASP A 2 -11.49 10.64 -1.95
C ASP A 2 -10.05 10.09 -1.88
N VAL A 3 -9.59 9.41 -2.93
CA VAL A 3 -8.27 8.78 -2.89
C VAL A 3 -7.14 9.82 -2.87
N VAL A 4 -7.33 10.99 -3.47
CA VAL A 4 -6.31 12.06 -3.44
C VAL A 4 -6.12 12.56 -2.02
N GLU A 5 -7.22 12.82 -1.32
CA GLU A 5 -7.16 13.24 0.10
C GLU A 5 -6.59 12.14 0.99
N PHE A 6 -6.94 10.88 0.72
CA PHE A 6 -6.39 9.75 1.47
C PHE A 6 -4.87 9.69 1.34
N VAL A 7 -4.33 9.84 0.13
CA VAL A 7 -2.89 9.85 -0.08
C VAL A 7 -2.23 11.04 0.62
N GLU A 8 -2.83 12.22 0.52
CA GLU A 8 -2.31 13.42 1.19
C GLU A 8 -2.24 13.22 2.71
N CYS A 9 -3.26 12.64 3.31
CA CYS A 9 -3.26 12.32 4.75
C CYS A 9 -2.22 11.26 5.12
N SER A 10 -1.82 10.42 4.16
CA SER A 10 -0.85 9.35 4.39
C SER A 10 0.60 9.80 4.27
N ILE A 11 0.86 10.94 3.62
CA ILE A 11 2.23 11.44 3.44
C ILE A 11 2.85 11.75 4.80
N GLY A 12 4.05 11.25 5.04
CA GLY A 12 4.79 11.50 6.28
C GLY A 12 5.46 10.26 6.82
N ARG A 13 5.86 10.34 8.07
CA ARG A 13 6.51 9.24 8.78
C ARG A 13 5.56 8.66 9.82
N TRP A 14 5.41 7.36 9.80
CA TRP A 14 4.54 6.62 10.69
C TRP A 14 5.32 5.57 11.45
N ARG A 15 4.93 5.31 12.70
CA ARG A 15 5.41 4.16 13.45
C ARG A 15 4.33 3.10 13.43
N SER A 16 4.73 1.88 13.06
CA SER A 16 3.82 0.75 12.96
C SER A 16 4.20 -0.29 13.99
N GLN A 17 3.20 -0.85 14.66
CA GLN A 17 3.34 -2.01 15.51
C GLN A 17 2.32 -3.04 15.05
N ARG A 18 2.79 -4.21 14.69
CA ARG A 18 1.94 -5.29 14.22
C ARG A 18 2.22 -6.54 15.04
N SER A 19 1.15 -7.28 15.31
CA SER A 19 1.22 -8.53 16.04
C SER A 19 0.66 -9.64 15.18
N GLY A 20 1.36 -10.76 15.12
CA GLY A 20 0.92 -11.95 14.41
C GLY A 20 0.89 -13.15 15.36
N HIS A 21 -0.11 -14.00 15.20
CA HIS A 21 -0.23 -15.22 15.98
C HIS A 21 -0.42 -16.42 15.06
N SER A 22 0.49 -17.39 15.17
CA SER A 22 0.36 -18.64 14.44
C SER A 22 -0.30 -19.69 15.34
N LEU A 23 -1.51 -20.09 14.97
CA LEU A 23 -2.25 -21.12 15.71
C LEU A 23 -1.54 -22.47 15.66
N ALA A 24 -0.90 -22.78 14.54
CA ALA A 24 -0.19 -24.05 14.38
C ALA A 24 1.05 -24.17 15.28
N LEU A 25 1.71 -23.05 15.54
CA LEU A 25 2.95 -23.03 16.34
C LEU A 25 2.74 -22.45 17.73
N SER A 26 1.53 -21.99 18.04
CA SER A 26 1.23 -21.28 19.30
C SER A 26 2.20 -20.14 19.56
N HIS A 27 2.59 -19.46 18.50
CA HIS A 27 3.62 -18.42 18.56
C HIS A 27 3.00 -17.04 18.31
N PHE A 28 3.47 -16.06 19.08
CA PHE A 28 3.11 -14.66 18.95
C PHE A 28 4.34 -13.85 18.52
N GLU A 29 4.24 -13.13 17.42
CA GLU A 29 5.30 -12.28 16.92
C GLU A 29 4.84 -10.82 16.90
N GLU A 30 5.69 -9.93 17.40
CA GLU A 30 5.48 -8.50 17.38
C GLU A 30 6.52 -7.86 16.45
N VAL A 31 6.06 -7.06 15.50
CA VAL A 31 6.93 -6.34 14.56
C VAL A 31 6.71 -4.84 14.74
N ARG A 32 7.80 -4.13 14.98
CA ARG A 32 7.80 -2.67 15.06
C ARG A 32 8.53 -2.12 13.87
N SER A 33 7.90 -1.18 13.17
CA SER A 33 8.50 -0.60 11.97
C SER A 33 8.23 0.89 11.87
N THR A 34 9.13 1.56 11.16
CA THR A 34 8.95 2.94 10.72
C THR A 34 8.57 2.91 9.25
N ILE A 35 7.53 3.62 8.89
CA ILE A 35 7.03 3.72 7.52
C ILE A 35 7.12 5.15 7.07
N ASP A 36 7.82 5.40 5.96
CA ASP A 36 7.90 6.71 5.32
C ASP A 36 7.10 6.68 4.03
N ILE A 37 6.20 7.62 3.87
CA ILE A 37 5.37 7.78 2.68
C ILE A 37 5.66 9.15 2.08
N VAL A 38 6.10 9.15 0.82
CA VAL A 38 6.44 10.38 0.09
C VAL A 38 5.71 10.43 -1.24
N SER A 39 5.31 11.63 -1.63
CA SER A 39 4.68 11.87 -2.92
C SER A 39 5.72 11.74 -4.04
N LEU A 40 5.29 11.21 -5.19
CA LEU A 40 6.12 11.13 -6.38
C LEU A 40 5.45 11.90 -7.54
N PRO A 41 6.25 12.50 -8.43
CA PRO A 41 5.69 13.11 -9.63
C PRO A 41 5.26 12.03 -10.63
N LYS A 42 4.18 12.28 -11.38
CA LYS A 42 3.71 11.35 -12.42
C LYS A 42 4.74 11.14 -13.52
N THR A 43 5.67 12.07 -13.67
CA THR A 43 6.74 12.03 -14.68
C THR A 43 7.92 11.18 -14.26
N ALA A 44 7.95 10.65 -13.03
CA ALA A 44 9.02 9.79 -12.58
C ALA A 44 9.12 8.54 -13.45
N PRO A 45 10.33 8.12 -13.87
CA PRO A 45 10.48 6.94 -14.73
C PRO A 45 9.85 5.68 -14.17
N GLU A 46 9.91 5.47 -12.87
CA GLU A 46 9.33 4.31 -12.19
C GLU A 46 7.81 4.26 -12.35
N ILE A 47 7.15 5.41 -12.31
CA ILE A 47 5.70 5.52 -12.49
C ILE A 47 5.32 5.19 -13.93
N ILE A 48 6.08 5.73 -14.88
CA ILE A 48 5.86 5.49 -16.31
C ILE A 48 5.98 4.00 -16.61
N GLU A 49 7.03 3.35 -16.11
CA GLU A 49 7.25 1.92 -16.32
C GLU A 49 6.16 1.06 -15.70
N LEU A 50 5.72 1.40 -14.49
CA LEU A 50 4.69 0.64 -13.79
C LEU A 50 3.36 0.71 -14.54
N CYS A 51 2.95 1.89 -14.98
CA CYS A 51 1.73 2.07 -15.76
C CYS A 51 1.81 1.31 -17.10
N LYS A 52 2.96 1.36 -17.75
CA LYS A 52 3.21 0.68 -19.02
C LYS A 52 3.12 -0.84 -18.87
N TYR A 53 3.76 -1.37 -17.85
CA TYR A 53 3.72 -2.81 -17.53
C TYR A 53 2.27 -3.27 -17.29
N SER A 54 1.49 -2.46 -16.60
CA SER A 54 0.13 -2.80 -16.20
C SER A 54 -0.92 -2.48 -17.28
N GLY A 55 -0.51 -1.88 -18.40
CA GLY A 55 -1.42 -1.53 -19.50
C GLY A 55 -2.36 -0.38 -19.14
N VAL A 56 -1.96 0.52 -18.26
CA VAL A 56 -2.77 1.63 -17.78
C VAL A 56 -2.27 2.94 -18.40
N ASP A 57 -3.20 3.81 -18.79
CA ASP A 57 -2.89 5.15 -19.28
C ASP A 57 -2.49 6.04 -18.08
N MET A 58 -1.34 6.69 -18.18
CA MET A 58 -0.86 7.60 -17.14
C MET A 58 -1.80 8.78 -16.90
N ALA A 59 -2.62 9.15 -17.88
CA ALA A 59 -3.62 10.21 -17.71
C ALA A 59 -4.66 9.86 -16.65
N ASP A 60 -4.89 8.58 -16.40
CA ASP A 60 -5.84 8.10 -15.40
C ASP A 60 -5.23 7.97 -14.00
N ALA A 61 -3.92 8.10 -13.89
CA ALA A 61 -3.22 7.98 -12.60
C ALA A 61 -3.31 9.29 -11.80
N VAL A 62 -3.48 9.17 -10.48
CA VAL A 62 -3.46 10.32 -9.56
C VAL A 62 -2.57 10.03 -8.36
N SER A 63 -1.94 11.08 -7.84
CA SER A 63 -1.24 11.04 -6.56
C SER A 63 -0.34 9.81 -6.33
N PRO A 64 0.58 9.50 -7.25
CA PRO A 64 1.50 8.38 -7.01
C PRO A 64 2.38 8.65 -5.80
N PHE A 65 2.73 7.59 -5.07
CA PHE A 65 3.53 7.73 -3.87
C PHE A 65 4.44 6.51 -3.68
N GLN A 66 5.46 6.70 -2.86
CA GLN A 66 6.37 5.64 -2.46
C GLN A 66 6.24 5.40 -0.96
N MET A 67 6.12 4.15 -0.59
CA MET A 67 6.12 3.70 0.79
C MET A 67 7.39 2.91 1.05
N SER A 68 8.14 3.33 2.07
CA SER A 68 9.36 2.63 2.50
C SER A 68 9.19 2.24 3.95
N TRP A 69 9.68 1.06 4.31
CA TRP A 69 9.58 0.59 5.69
C TRP A 69 10.89 0.01 6.16
N GLN A 70 11.12 0.14 7.46
CA GLN A 70 12.24 -0.46 8.16
C GLN A 70 11.78 -0.85 9.56
N GLY A 71 12.05 -2.07 9.96
CA GLY A 71 11.60 -2.56 11.26
C GLY A 71 12.44 -3.70 11.77
N GLU A 72 12.13 -4.09 13.01
CA GLU A 72 12.75 -5.21 13.70
C GLU A 72 11.65 -6.17 14.15
N SER A 73 11.95 -7.47 14.07
CA SER A 73 11.07 -8.50 14.59
C SER A 73 11.55 -8.93 15.96
N ASP A 74 10.62 -9.14 16.92
CA ASP A 74 10.94 -9.69 18.24
C ASP A 74 11.45 -11.14 18.14
N TRP A 75 11.15 -11.79 17.03
CA TRP A 75 11.57 -13.16 16.76
C TRP A 75 13.07 -13.28 16.55
N ASP A 76 13.67 -12.28 15.92
CA ASP A 76 15.12 -12.23 15.67
C ASP A 76 15.59 -10.78 15.83
N GLU A 77 16.26 -10.51 16.95
CA GLU A 77 16.75 -9.17 17.29
C GLU A 77 17.79 -8.63 16.29
N ASN A 78 18.43 -9.51 15.52
CA ASN A 78 19.45 -9.14 14.56
C ASN A 78 18.88 -8.96 13.14
N GLU A 79 17.61 -9.31 12.92
CA GLU A 79 17.00 -9.18 11.60
C GLU A 79 16.35 -7.81 11.44
N ILE A 80 16.81 -7.06 10.44
CA ILE A 80 16.20 -5.80 10.05
C ILE A 80 15.35 -6.06 8.82
N ILE A 81 14.04 -5.85 8.96
CA ILE A 81 13.09 -5.97 7.86
C ILE A 81 12.96 -4.61 7.20
N LYS A 82 13.34 -4.50 5.93
CA LYS A 82 13.21 -3.25 5.19
C LYS A 82 12.78 -3.51 3.76
N GLY A 83 12.09 -2.54 3.18
CA GLY A 83 11.66 -2.61 1.80
C GLY A 83 11.02 -1.31 1.37
N SER A 84 10.62 -1.28 0.12
CA SER A 84 9.87 -0.15 -0.43
C SER A 84 8.98 -0.63 -1.57
N CYS A 85 7.91 0.11 -1.82
CA CYS A 85 7.12 -0.09 -3.01
C CYS A 85 6.53 1.23 -3.49
N ILE A 86 6.25 1.29 -4.79
CA ILE A 86 5.61 2.42 -5.44
C ILE A 86 4.15 2.05 -5.65
N LEU A 87 3.26 2.98 -5.35
CA LEU A 87 1.83 2.77 -5.47
C LEU A 87 1.23 3.90 -6.31
N VAL A 88 0.35 3.51 -7.22
CA VAL A 88 -0.29 4.46 -8.14
C VAL A 88 -1.80 4.23 -8.14
N PRO A 89 -2.58 5.14 -7.55
CA PRO A 89 -4.04 5.07 -7.64
C PRO A 89 -4.54 5.37 -9.04
N ILE A 90 -5.48 4.55 -9.51
CA ILE A 90 -6.16 4.73 -10.80
C ILE A 90 -7.66 4.78 -10.51
N PRO A 91 -8.21 5.96 -10.19
CA PRO A 91 -9.63 6.05 -9.86
C PRO A 91 -10.51 5.84 -11.07
N ASN A 92 -11.75 5.42 -10.83
CA ASN A 92 -12.75 5.36 -11.88
C ASN A 92 -13.05 6.77 -12.40
N THR A 93 -13.35 6.90 -13.68
CA THR A 93 -13.58 8.21 -14.30
C THR A 93 -14.70 9.01 -13.65
N ASN A 94 -15.68 8.34 -13.09
CA ASN A 94 -16.86 8.97 -12.49
C ASN A 94 -16.86 8.97 -10.96
N ASN A 95 -15.84 8.37 -10.32
CA ASN A 95 -15.84 8.24 -8.87
C ASN A 95 -14.42 8.05 -8.31
N LEU A 96 -13.89 9.09 -7.68
CA LEU A 96 -12.56 9.05 -7.05
C LEU A 96 -12.50 8.19 -5.79
N LYS A 97 -13.65 7.70 -5.32
CA LYS A 97 -13.73 6.82 -4.14
C LYS A 97 -13.62 5.35 -4.50
N LYS A 98 -13.52 5.02 -5.77
CA LYS A 98 -13.35 3.65 -6.27
C LYS A 98 -12.33 3.63 -7.40
N GLY A 99 -11.61 2.54 -7.51
CA GLY A 99 -10.69 2.36 -8.61
C GLY A 99 -9.73 1.22 -8.39
N LYS A 100 -8.59 1.32 -9.05
CA LYS A 100 -7.52 0.35 -8.96
C LYS A 100 -6.30 0.98 -8.31
N LEU A 101 -5.49 0.15 -7.67
CA LEU A 101 -4.22 0.56 -7.10
C LEU A 101 -3.11 -0.33 -7.67
N LEU A 102 -2.19 0.29 -8.40
CA LEU A 102 -1.02 -0.41 -8.91
C LEU A 102 0.07 -0.42 -7.83
N ARG A 103 0.76 -1.54 -7.70
CA ARG A 103 1.89 -1.70 -6.79
C ARG A 103 3.09 -2.23 -7.56
N SER A 104 4.27 -1.66 -7.30
CA SER A 104 5.50 -2.13 -7.94
C SER A 104 5.88 -3.54 -7.51
N GLN A 105 5.41 -3.98 -6.32
CA GLN A 105 5.60 -5.33 -5.81
C GLN A 105 4.34 -5.79 -5.09
N GLY A 106 3.99 -7.07 -5.25
CA GLY A 106 2.95 -7.70 -4.48
C GLY A 106 3.41 -7.99 -3.05
N TYR A 107 2.48 -8.35 -2.18
CA TYR A 107 2.71 -8.54 -0.75
C TYR A 107 3.75 -9.62 -0.45
N ALA A 108 3.80 -10.68 -1.24
CA ALA A 108 4.75 -11.78 -1.10
C ALA A 108 5.45 -12.09 -2.43
N GLU A 109 5.37 -11.18 -3.39
CA GLU A 109 5.86 -11.38 -4.73
C GLU A 109 6.72 -10.20 -5.16
N THR A 110 7.69 -10.46 -6.04
CA THR A 110 8.56 -9.43 -6.58
C THR A 110 8.04 -8.81 -7.88
N ILE A 111 6.89 -9.27 -8.36
CA ILE A 111 6.26 -8.76 -9.58
C ILE A 111 5.22 -7.70 -9.25
N PRO A 112 4.96 -6.75 -10.15
CA PRO A 112 3.89 -5.78 -9.94
C PRO A 112 2.52 -6.43 -9.78
N ALA A 113 1.69 -5.83 -8.95
CA ALA A 113 0.35 -6.31 -8.65
C ALA A 113 -0.67 -5.18 -8.83
N MET A 114 -1.92 -5.54 -9.05
CA MET A 114 -3.03 -4.60 -9.16
C MET A 114 -4.13 -5.01 -8.19
N GLY A 115 -4.51 -4.09 -7.30
CA GLY A 115 -5.64 -4.26 -6.40
C GLY A 115 -6.80 -3.37 -6.79
N GLU A 116 -7.93 -3.58 -6.13
CA GLU A 116 -9.10 -2.71 -6.26
C GLU A 116 -9.35 -2.05 -4.91
N TYR A 117 -9.66 -0.76 -4.92
CA TYR A 117 -9.95 -0.03 -3.71
C TYR A 117 -11.32 0.62 -3.76
N TYR A 118 -11.88 0.87 -2.58
CA TYR A 118 -13.00 1.78 -2.40
C TYR A 118 -12.89 2.47 -1.04
N ILE A 119 -13.51 3.64 -0.93
CA ILE A 119 -13.56 4.39 0.32
C ILE A 119 -15.01 4.40 0.79
N THR A 120 -15.23 3.96 2.02
CA THR A 120 -16.57 3.85 2.61
C THR A 120 -17.10 5.21 3.07
N GLU A 121 -18.38 5.25 3.46
CA GLU A 121 -18.99 6.47 3.98
C GLU A 121 -18.35 6.94 5.28
N ASP A 122 -17.81 6.02 6.09
CA ASP A 122 -17.08 6.36 7.32
C ASP A 122 -15.58 6.64 7.08
N GLU A 123 -15.22 6.87 5.82
CA GLU A 123 -13.85 7.24 5.41
C GLU A 123 -12.78 6.16 5.66
N THR A 124 -13.18 4.90 5.55
CA THR A 124 -12.25 3.78 5.57
C THR A 124 -11.83 3.43 4.14
N PHE A 125 -10.52 3.40 3.91
CA PHE A 125 -9.95 2.93 2.65
C PHE A 125 -9.87 1.40 2.70
N VAL A 126 -10.48 0.73 1.75
CA VAL A 126 -10.49 -0.74 1.66
C VAL A 126 -9.77 -1.14 0.38
N LEU A 127 -8.75 -1.97 0.51
CA LEU A 127 -7.97 -2.47 -0.61
C LEU A 127 -8.09 -3.99 -0.66
N HIS A 128 -8.50 -4.49 -1.82
CA HIS A 128 -8.57 -5.92 -2.10
C HIS A 128 -7.57 -6.26 -3.19
N THR A 129 -6.65 -7.19 -2.91
CA THR A 129 -5.66 -7.65 -3.87
C THR A 129 -5.74 -9.16 -4.00
N GLU A 130 -5.82 -9.65 -5.23
CA GLU A 130 -5.79 -11.08 -5.52
C GLU A 130 -4.42 -11.47 -6.07
N TYR A 131 -3.91 -12.58 -5.56
CA TYR A 131 -2.66 -13.20 -6.00
C TYR A 131 -2.98 -14.58 -6.56
N ASP A 132 -2.01 -15.21 -7.23
CA ASP A 132 -2.23 -16.52 -7.83
C ASP A 132 -2.74 -17.59 -6.87
N SER A 133 -2.31 -17.54 -5.60
CA SER A 133 -2.66 -18.56 -4.61
C SER A 133 -3.38 -18.00 -3.37
N ALA A 134 -3.63 -16.70 -3.34
CA ALA A 134 -4.19 -16.05 -2.13
C ALA A 134 -4.86 -14.73 -2.48
N ALA A 135 -5.59 -14.18 -1.53
CA ALA A 135 -6.15 -12.84 -1.61
C ALA A 135 -5.92 -12.12 -0.29
N ALA A 136 -5.81 -10.80 -0.34
CA ALA A 136 -5.66 -9.97 0.84
C ALA A 136 -6.67 -8.83 0.80
N GLU A 137 -7.25 -8.50 1.94
CA GLU A 137 -8.09 -7.33 2.12
C GLU A 137 -7.50 -6.49 3.25
N GLU A 138 -7.26 -5.22 2.97
CA GLU A 138 -6.72 -4.27 3.93
C GLU A 138 -7.71 -3.15 4.15
N LYS A 139 -7.88 -2.73 5.41
CA LYS A 139 -8.75 -1.60 5.78
C LYS A 139 -7.92 -0.59 6.53
N ILE A 140 -7.95 0.65 6.06
CA ILE A 140 -7.13 1.72 6.61
C ILE A 140 -8.00 2.93 6.92
N TRP A 141 -7.90 3.45 8.13
CA TRP A 141 -8.62 4.65 8.54
C TRP A 141 -7.74 5.48 9.48
N PHE A 142 -8.10 6.74 9.64
CA PHE A 142 -7.37 7.65 10.52
C PHE A 142 -8.22 7.94 11.77
N HIS A 143 -7.61 7.83 12.95
CA HIS A 143 -8.27 8.15 14.21
C HIS A 143 -8.35 9.64 14.44
N THR A 144 -7.30 10.36 14.02
CA THR A 144 -7.23 11.83 14.11
C THR A 144 -6.68 12.37 12.80
N PRO A 145 -7.13 13.56 12.39
CA PRO A 145 -6.60 14.20 11.19
C PRO A 145 -5.11 14.49 11.26
#